data_1a661819493671f7fda0c5acb43a8983
#
_entry.id   1a661819493671f7fda0c5acb43a8983
#
_cell.length_a   1.000
_cell.length_b   1.000
_cell.length_c   1.000
_cell.angle_alpha   90.00
_cell.angle_beta   90.00
_cell.angle_gamma   90.00
#
_symmetry.space_group_name_H-M   'P 1'
#
loop_
_entity.id
_entity.type
_entity.pdbx_description
1 polymer ?
#
loop_
_entity_poly.entity_id
_entity_poly.type
_entity_poly.pdbx_seq_one_letter_code
_entity_poly.pdbx_strand_id
1 'polypeptide(L)'
;MIFKVHKPMNTMIKVCGMTDADNIRDVEVLGVDMIGFIFYPKSPRYLYQIPRYLPTLAKRVGVFVNETKENILMYVDRFGLNYVQLHGDESPEYCRTLHSQGIRIIKAFSIALPKDLLAVSDYEGFCDYYLFEIGRAHV
;
A
#
# COMPACT_ATOMS: atom_id res chain seq x y z
N MET A 1 6.80 -17.39 22.72
CA MET A 1 6.02 -16.26 23.27
C MET A 1 5.69 -15.28 22.17
N ILE A 2 4.43 -14.91 22.06
CA ILE A 2 3.97 -13.97 21.03
C ILE A 2 3.70 -12.62 21.68
N PHE A 3 4.29 -11.57 21.14
CA PHE A 3 4.09 -10.20 21.59
C PHE A 3 3.18 -9.47 20.60
N LYS A 4 2.15 -8.79 21.09
CA LYS A 4 1.36 -7.87 20.28
C LYS A 4 2.02 -6.51 20.26
N VAL A 5 1.86 -5.82 19.14
CA VAL A 5 2.31 -4.45 19.01
C VAL A 5 1.41 -3.55 19.86
N HIS A 6 2.00 -2.77 20.75
CA HIS A 6 1.28 -1.74 21.50
C HIS A 6 1.30 -0.45 20.71
N LYS A 7 0.12 0.10 20.44
CA LYS A 7 -0.02 1.34 19.68
C LYS A 7 -1.09 2.22 20.33
N PRO A 8 -1.01 3.57 20.18
CA PRO A 8 -2.10 4.44 20.60
C PRO A 8 -3.40 4.07 19.89
N MET A 9 -4.54 4.33 20.54
CA MET A 9 -5.85 4.20 19.90
C MET A 9 -5.88 5.10 18.68
N ASN A 10 -6.40 4.67 17.55
CA ASN A 10 -6.44 5.37 16.27
C ASN A 10 -5.12 5.38 15.48
N THR A 11 -4.05 4.78 16.00
CA THR A 11 -2.82 4.59 15.22
C THR A 11 -2.92 3.26 14.46
N MET A 12 -2.61 3.30 13.17
CA MET A 12 -2.55 2.10 12.34
C MET A 12 -1.10 1.79 11.99
N ILE A 13 -0.78 0.50 11.98
CA ILE A 13 0.55 0.02 11.64
C ILE A 13 0.46 -0.79 10.35
N LYS A 14 1.28 -0.42 9.37
CA LYS A 14 1.41 -1.13 8.11
C LYS A 14 2.83 -1.65 7.96
N VAL A 15 2.97 -2.93 7.63
CA VAL A 15 4.25 -3.55 7.29
C VAL A 15 4.23 -3.88 5.81
N CYS A 16 5.20 -3.34 5.07
CA CYS A 16 5.23 -3.40 3.61
C CYS A 16 6.36 -4.28 3.09
N GLY A 17 6.16 -4.81 1.88
CA GLY A 17 7.19 -5.56 1.18
C GLY A 17 7.32 -7.02 1.62
N MET A 18 6.25 -7.58 2.13
CA MET A 18 6.24 -8.97 2.59
C MET A 18 6.13 -9.93 1.40
N THR A 19 6.92 -11.00 1.46
CA THR A 19 6.97 -12.00 0.38
C THR A 19 6.89 -13.44 0.90
N ASP A 20 7.27 -13.68 2.14
CA ASP A 20 7.34 -15.01 2.73
C ASP A 20 6.12 -15.32 3.59
N ALA A 21 5.51 -16.47 3.37
CA ALA A 21 4.28 -16.88 4.05
C ALA A 21 4.43 -16.93 5.57
N ASP A 22 5.55 -17.46 6.07
CA ASP A 22 5.77 -17.57 7.51
C ASP A 22 5.95 -16.20 8.15
N ASN A 23 6.70 -15.30 7.48
CA ASN A 23 6.87 -13.93 7.95
C ASN A 23 5.54 -13.17 7.95
N ILE A 24 4.72 -13.35 6.92
CA ILE A 24 3.40 -12.73 6.84
C ILE A 24 2.53 -13.16 8.03
N ARG A 25 2.51 -14.45 8.30
CA ARG A 25 1.73 -15.01 9.42
C ARG A 25 2.23 -14.47 10.76
N ASP A 26 3.55 -14.45 10.97
CA ASP A 26 4.15 -13.99 12.22
C ASP A 26 3.86 -12.50 12.47
N VAL A 27 3.96 -11.69 11.42
CA VAL A 27 3.67 -10.25 11.50
C VAL A 27 2.18 -10.01 11.77
N GLU A 28 1.31 -10.76 11.13
CA GLU A 28 -0.14 -10.63 11.36
C GLU A 28 -0.52 -10.95 12.81
N VAL A 29 0.10 -11.96 13.40
CA VAL A 29 -0.14 -12.35 14.79
C VAL A 29 0.23 -11.23 15.76
N LEU A 30 1.18 -10.36 15.42
CA LEU A 30 1.55 -9.21 16.24
C LEU A 30 0.43 -8.15 16.33
N GLY A 31 -0.55 -8.21 15.44
CA GLY A 31 -1.69 -7.29 15.47
C GLY A 31 -1.53 -6.05 14.60
N VAL A 32 -0.71 -6.11 13.56
CA VAL A 32 -0.61 -5.01 12.58
C VAL A 32 -1.93 -4.87 11.82
N ASP A 33 -2.23 -3.67 11.38
CA ASP A 33 -3.50 -3.36 10.71
C ASP A 33 -3.47 -3.66 9.23
N MET A 34 -2.32 -3.46 8.59
CA MET A 34 -2.14 -3.61 7.14
C MET A 34 -0.84 -4.34 6.83
N ILE A 35 -0.88 -5.18 5.79
CA ILE A 35 0.31 -5.83 5.23
C ILE A 35 0.36 -5.53 3.75
N GLY A 36 1.50 -5.00 3.30
CA GLY A 36 1.70 -4.57 1.91
C GLY A 36 2.53 -5.57 1.10
N PHE A 37 2.13 -5.71 -0.16
CA PHE A 37 2.81 -6.51 -1.17
C PHE A 37 3.21 -5.59 -2.31
N ILE A 38 4.46 -5.69 -2.76
CA ILE A 38 4.98 -4.81 -3.80
C ILE A 38 4.87 -5.50 -5.16
N PHE A 39 4.10 -4.90 -6.06
CA PHE A 39 3.89 -5.38 -7.42
C PHE A 39 4.62 -4.51 -8.45
N TYR A 40 5.78 -3.98 -8.05
CA TYR A 40 6.66 -3.21 -8.92
C TYR A 40 7.87 -4.09 -9.28
N PRO A 41 8.01 -4.50 -10.56
CA PRO A 41 9.05 -5.46 -10.97
C PRO A 41 10.49 -5.02 -10.69
N LYS A 42 10.75 -3.70 -10.61
CA LYS A 42 12.09 -3.18 -10.32
C LYS A 42 12.42 -3.18 -8.83
N SER A 43 11.46 -3.48 -7.96
CA SER A 43 11.70 -3.54 -6.53
C SER A 43 12.42 -4.85 -6.16
N PRO A 44 13.41 -4.80 -5.24
CA PRO A 44 14.02 -6.03 -4.72
C PRO A 44 13.04 -6.87 -3.91
N ARG A 45 11.91 -6.30 -3.50
CA ARG A 45 10.85 -7.00 -2.75
C ARG A 45 9.63 -7.28 -3.63
N TYR A 46 9.83 -7.34 -4.95
CA TYR A 46 8.75 -7.64 -5.89
C TYR A 46 8.15 -9.01 -5.63
N LEU A 47 6.83 -9.05 -5.49
CA LEU A 47 6.08 -10.28 -5.28
C LEU A 47 5.57 -10.79 -6.64
N TYR A 48 6.18 -11.86 -7.14
CA TYR A 48 5.80 -12.43 -8.44
C TYR A 48 5.03 -13.75 -8.35
N GLN A 49 4.82 -14.27 -7.15
CA GLN A 49 3.96 -15.45 -6.94
C GLN A 49 3.12 -15.27 -5.68
N ILE A 50 1.95 -15.90 -5.68
CA ILE A 50 1.06 -15.85 -4.52
C ILE A 50 1.70 -16.65 -3.38
N PRO A 51 1.95 -16.04 -2.20
CA PRO A 51 2.44 -16.76 -1.03
C PRO A 51 1.44 -17.83 -0.61
N ARG A 52 1.94 -18.87 0.06
CA ARG A 52 1.08 -19.95 0.59
C ARG A 52 0.11 -19.44 1.66
N TYR A 53 0.42 -18.33 2.29
CA TYR A 53 -0.44 -17.68 3.26
C TYR A 53 -0.63 -16.22 2.88
N LEU A 54 -1.89 -15.77 2.85
CA LEU A 54 -2.25 -14.38 2.73
C LEU A 54 -2.97 -13.95 3.99
N PRO A 55 -2.79 -12.69 4.44
CA PRO A 55 -3.42 -12.22 5.68
C PRO A 55 -4.94 -12.34 5.62
N THR A 56 -5.54 -12.75 6.73
CA THR A 56 -7.00 -12.84 6.87
C THR A 56 -7.55 -11.79 7.84
N LEU A 57 -6.73 -11.33 8.79
CA LEU A 57 -7.11 -10.32 9.78
C LEU A 57 -6.60 -8.94 9.39
N ALA A 58 -5.33 -8.84 8.98
CA ALA A 58 -4.76 -7.59 8.48
C ALA A 58 -5.31 -7.27 7.09
N LYS A 59 -5.48 -5.97 6.80
CA LYS A 59 -5.87 -5.53 5.46
C LYS A 59 -4.72 -5.71 4.49
N ARG A 60 -5.04 -6.14 3.29
CA ARG A 60 -4.05 -6.38 2.23
C ARG A 60 -3.89 -5.14 1.38
N VAL A 61 -2.66 -4.69 1.21
CA VAL A 61 -2.32 -3.51 0.42
C VAL A 61 -1.42 -3.93 -0.73
N GLY A 62 -1.79 -3.59 -1.96
CA GLY A 62 -0.91 -3.77 -3.12
C GLY A 62 -0.22 -2.47 -3.45
N VAL A 63 1.10 -2.49 -3.61
CA VAL A 63 1.91 -1.31 -3.94
C VAL A 63 2.28 -1.36 -5.40
N PHE A 64 1.95 -0.28 -6.12
CA PHE A 64 2.17 -0.14 -7.56
C PHE A 64 2.92 1.14 -7.88
N VAL A 65 3.68 1.12 -8.95
CA VAL A 65 4.40 2.30 -9.46
C VAL A 65 4.06 2.46 -10.93
N ASN A 66 3.27 3.47 -11.25
CA ASN A 66 2.85 3.81 -12.62
C ASN A 66 2.28 2.62 -13.39
N GLU A 67 1.51 1.79 -12.71
CA GLU A 67 0.90 0.60 -13.31
C GLU A 67 -0.38 0.96 -14.06
N THR A 68 -0.77 0.13 -15.03
CA THR A 68 -2.03 0.31 -15.74
C THR A 68 -3.22 -0.03 -14.85
N LYS A 69 -4.35 0.62 -15.11
CA LYS A 69 -5.59 0.36 -14.39
C LYS A 69 -6.01 -1.10 -14.50
N GLU A 70 -5.88 -1.68 -15.69
CA GLU A 70 -6.26 -3.06 -15.97
C GLU A 70 -5.48 -4.04 -15.11
N ASN A 71 -4.15 -3.83 -15.01
CA ASN A 71 -3.29 -4.68 -14.18
C ASN A 71 -3.59 -4.49 -12.69
N ILE A 72 -3.82 -3.26 -12.24
CA ILE A 72 -4.19 -3.00 -10.84
C ILE A 72 -5.47 -3.76 -10.49
N LEU A 73 -6.51 -3.67 -11.33
CA LEU A 73 -7.77 -4.35 -11.08
C LEU A 73 -7.61 -5.87 -11.06
N MET A 74 -6.75 -6.41 -11.92
CA MET A 74 -6.42 -7.84 -11.91
C MET A 74 -5.78 -8.26 -10.58
N TYR A 75 -4.83 -7.48 -10.07
CA TYR A 75 -4.18 -7.78 -8.80
C TYR A 75 -5.15 -7.63 -7.61
N VAL A 76 -6.02 -6.62 -7.64
CA VAL A 76 -7.05 -6.44 -6.61
C VAL A 76 -7.91 -7.70 -6.51
N ASP A 77 -8.36 -8.21 -7.64
CA ASP A 77 -9.17 -9.43 -7.68
C ASP A 77 -8.38 -10.67 -7.24
N ARG A 78 -7.20 -10.85 -7.83
CA ARG A 78 -6.39 -12.06 -7.63
C ARG A 78 -5.88 -12.21 -6.20
N PHE A 79 -5.48 -11.11 -5.56
CA PHE A 79 -4.92 -11.12 -4.20
C PHE A 79 -5.93 -10.69 -3.14
N GLY A 80 -7.15 -10.33 -3.53
CA GLY A 80 -8.14 -9.83 -2.60
C GLY A 80 -7.66 -8.57 -1.89
N LEU A 81 -7.12 -7.60 -2.63
CA LEU A 81 -6.56 -6.39 -2.03
C LEU A 81 -7.67 -5.50 -1.47
N ASN A 82 -7.46 -4.98 -0.27
CA ASN A 82 -8.35 -4.02 0.38
C ASN A 82 -7.97 -2.58 0.01
N TYR A 83 -6.68 -2.33 -0.25
CA TYR A 83 -6.16 -1.01 -0.62
C TYR A 83 -5.16 -1.15 -1.75
N VAL A 84 -5.11 -0.12 -2.57
CA VAL A 84 -4.10 0.06 -3.63
C VAL A 84 -3.25 1.26 -3.24
N GLN A 85 -1.95 1.03 -3.05
CA GLN A 85 -1.00 2.11 -2.78
C GLN A 85 -0.32 2.49 -4.08
N LEU A 86 -0.46 3.76 -4.46
CA LEU A 86 0.15 4.32 -5.66
C LEU A 86 1.40 5.09 -5.25
N HIS A 87 2.55 4.59 -5.64
CA HIS A 87 3.85 5.05 -5.17
C HIS A 87 4.71 5.69 -6.28
N GLY A 88 4.11 5.96 -7.42
CA GLY A 88 4.76 6.61 -8.55
C GLY A 88 4.23 8.02 -8.79
N ASP A 89 4.19 8.39 -10.07
CA ASP A 89 3.76 9.73 -10.51
C ASP A 89 2.28 9.76 -10.92
N GLU A 90 1.47 8.90 -10.35
CA GLU A 90 0.05 8.81 -10.70
C GLU A 90 -0.65 10.15 -10.45
N SER A 91 -1.42 10.60 -11.45
CA SER A 91 -2.12 11.88 -11.40
C SER A 91 -3.37 11.85 -10.52
N PRO A 92 -3.88 13.02 -10.11
CA PRO A 92 -5.19 13.08 -9.44
C PRO A 92 -6.31 12.47 -10.26
N GLU A 93 -6.31 12.65 -11.58
CA GLU A 93 -7.31 12.08 -12.48
C GLU A 93 -7.26 10.56 -12.50
N TYR A 94 -6.05 9.99 -12.45
CA TYR A 94 -5.88 8.55 -12.38
C TYR A 94 -6.45 7.99 -11.08
N CYS A 95 -6.17 8.66 -9.97
CA CYS A 95 -6.74 8.31 -8.66
C CYS A 95 -8.26 8.41 -8.68
N ARG A 96 -8.81 9.46 -9.29
CA ARG A 96 -10.26 9.62 -9.44
C ARG A 96 -10.87 8.45 -10.21
N THR A 97 -10.23 8.04 -11.30
CA THR A 97 -10.70 6.93 -12.12
C THR A 97 -10.76 5.63 -11.32
N LEU A 98 -9.71 5.32 -10.58
CA LEU A 98 -9.69 4.13 -9.72
C LEU A 98 -10.72 4.23 -8.59
N HIS A 99 -10.80 5.39 -7.95
CA HIS A 99 -11.75 5.64 -6.87
C HIS A 99 -13.19 5.44 -7.35
N SER A 100 -13.53 5.90 -8.55
CA SER A 100 -14.87 5.75 -9.12
C SER A 100 -15.25 4.28 -9.35
N GLN A 101 -14.30 3.38 -9.37
CA GLN A 101 -14.52 1.94 -9.49
C GLN A 101 -14.53 1.21 -8.14
N GLY A 102 -14.60 1.96 -7.05
CA GLY A 102 -14.66 1.40 -5.70
C GLY A 102 -13.31 1.01 -5.11
N ILE A 103 -12.20 1.43 -5.72
CA ILE A 103 -10.86 1.14 -5.22
C ILE A 103 -10.52 2.11 -4.10
N ARG A 104 -10.07 1.57 -2.97
CA ARG A 104 -9.54 2.37 -1.86
C ARG A 104 -8.06 2.64 -2.11
N ILE A 105 -7.66 3.91 -2.02
CA ILE A 105 -6.35 4.37 -2.47
C ILE A 105 -5.55 4.94 -1.31
N ILE A 106 -4.28 4.52 -1.24
CA ILE A 106 -3.24 5.16 -0.46
C ILE A 106 -2.30 5.83 -1.48
N LYS A 107 -2.21 7.16 -1.46
CA LYS A 107 -1.29 7.86 -2.37
C LYS A 107 -0.03 8.24 -1.62
N ALA A 108 1.12 7.78 -2.11
CA ALA A 108 2.42 8.09 -1.56
C ALA A 108 3.01 9.34 -2.21
N PHE A 109 3.64 10.18 -1.39
CA PHE A 109 4.31 11.40 -1.81
C PHE A 109 5.73 11.42 -1.26
N SER A 110 6.70 11.70 -2.13
CA SER A 110 8.07 11.95 -1.72
C SER A 110 8.23 13.42 -1.35
N ILE A 111 8.61 13.69 -0.11
CA ILE A 111 8.72 15.04 0.42
C ILE A 111 10.19 15.33 0.71
N ALA A 112 10.79 16.19 -0.10
CA ALA A 112 12.14 16.69 0.10
C ALA A 112 12.12 18.12 0.66
N LEU A 113 11.17 18.94 0.20
CA LEU A 113 11.03 20.34 0.56
C LEU A 113 9.57 20.62 0.97
N PRO A 114 9.33 21.63 1.84
CA PRO A 114 7.94 21.97 2.24
C PRO A 114 6.99 22.23 1.08
N LYS A 115 7.49 22.74 -0.05
CA LYS A 115 6.68 23.00 -1.24
C LYS A 115 6.09 21.73 -1.84
N ASP A 116 6.69 20.57 -1.59
CA ASP A 116 6.21 19.29 -2.13
C ASP A 116 4.85 18.92 -1.52
N LEU A 117 4.49 19.50 -0.39
CA LEU A 117 3.18 19.31 0.23
C LEU A 117 2.05 20.01 -0.52
N LEU A 118 2.36 20.99 -1.37
CA LEU A 118 1.33 21.76 -2.09
C LEU A 118 0.52 20.92 -3.06
N ALA A 119 1.14 19.89 -3.63
CA ALA A 119 0.47 19.00 -4.59
C ALA A 119 -0.57 18.08 -3.94
N VAL A 120 -0.50 17.87 -2.63
CA VAL A 120 -1.36 16.91 -1.93
C VAL A 120 -2.84 17.30 -2.02
N SER A 121 -3.16 18.60 -1.99
CA SER A 121 -4.54 19.06 -2.05
C SER A 121 -5.27 18.67 -3.33
N ASP A 122 -4.55 18.47 -4.43
CA ASP A 122 -5.14 18.05 -5.70
C ASP A 122 -5.70 16.62 -5.66
N TYR A 123 -5.30 15.84 -4.67
CA TYR A 123 -5.73 14.45 -4.49
C TYR A 123 -6.88 14.31 -3.49
N GLU A 124 -7.34 15.39 -2.89
CA GLU A 124 -8.43 15.34 -1.90
C GLU A 124 -9.71 14.76 -2.52
N GLY A 125 -10.37 13.89 -1.76
CA GLY A 125 -11.61 13.25 -2.16
C GLY A 125 -11.43 11.96 -2.94
N PHE A 126 -10.21 11.63 -3.38
CA PHE A 126 -9.94 10.42 -4.18
C PHE A 126 -9.11 9.39 -3.43
N CYS A 127 -8.53 9.75 -2.30
CA CYS A 127 -7.63 8.89 -1.55
C CYS A 127 -8.15 8.70 -0.13
N ASP A 128 -8.01 7.49 0.39
CA ASP A 128 -8.38 7.17 1.76
C ASP A 128 -7.26 7.54 2.73
N TYR A 129 -6.01 7.45 2.28
CA TYR A 129 -4.82 7.79 3.06
C TYR A 129 -3.77 8.45 2.19
N TYR A 130 -2.97 9.29 2.80
CA TYR A 130 -1.74 9.82 2.23
C TYR A 130 -0.55 9.23 2.98
N LEU A 131 0.47 8.83 2.23
CA LEU A 131 1.73 8.35 2.79
C LEU A 131 2.81 9.34 2.43
N PHE A 132 3.52 9.84 3.42
CA PHE A 132 4.61 10.79 3.19
C PHE A 132 5.94 10.12 3.48
N GLU A 133 6.83 10.10 2.48
CA GLU A 133 8.19 9.62 2.63
C GLU A 133 9.13 10.81 2.58
N ILE A 134 9.93 10.96 3.64
CA ILE A 134 10.89 12.04 3.79
C ILE A 134 12.27 11.49 3.48
N GLY A 135 12.96 12.11 2.51
CA GLY A 135 14.23 11.63 2.02
C GLY A 135 14.06 10.72 0.81
N ARG A 136 14.72 9.54 0.80
CA ARG A 136 14.67 8.60 -0.31
C ARG A 136 13.46 7.67 -0.21
N ALA A 137 12.64 7.64 -1.25
CA ALA A 137 11.56 6.66 -1.36
C ALA A 137 12.13 5.29 -1.72
N HIS A 138 11.79 4.26 -0.95
CA HIS A 138 12.21 2.88 -1.19
C HIS A 138 10.96 2.00 -1.39
N VAL A 139 10.82 1.50 -2.60
CA VAL A 139 9.75 0.55 -2.95
C VAL A 139 10.33 -0.78 -3.34
#